data_e3bcc4256e6eae0d777ccceed0bb5a9d
#
_entry.id   e3bcc4256e6eae0d777ccceed0bb5a9d
#
_cell.length_a   1.000
_cell.length_b   1.000
_cell.length_c   1.000
_cell.angle_alpha   90.00
_cell.angle_beta   90.00
_cell.angle_gamma   90.00
#
_symmetry.space_group_name_H-M   'P 1'
#
loop_
_entity.id
_entity.type
_entity.pdbx_description
1 polymer ?
#
loop_
_entity_poly.entity_id
_entity_poly.type
_entity_poly.pdbx_seq_one_letter_code
_entity_poly.pdbx_strand_id
1 'polypeptide(L)' 'MHPLAPDLTGLTDDALHSKRAELSNRMMFAYRMGHSDMIGQIQLLIGDYEMEIQRRNQKMLDDMNKNGKNFADKINIGK' A
#
# COMPACT_ATOMS: atom_id res chain seq x y z
N MET A 1 12.15 3.48 -8.54
CA MET A 1 11.99 2.04 -8.24
C MET A 1 13.36 1.39 -8.23
N HIS A 2 13.67 0.63 -7.22
CA HIS A 2 14.95 -0.08 -7.20
C HIS A 2 14.85 -1.39 -8.00
N PRO A 3 16.01 -1.88 -8.52
CA PRO A 3 15.96 -3.00 -9.46
C PRO A 3 15.36 -4.29 -8.91
N LEU A 4 15.38 -4.46 -7.60
CA LEU A 4 14.87 -5.67 -6.97
C LEU A 4 13.41 -5.56 -6.56
N ALA A 5 12.82 -4.41 -6.74
CA ALA A 5 11.43 -4.22 -6.38
C ALA A 5 10.52 -5.01 -7.33
N PRO A 6 9.57 -5.77 -6.80
CA PRO A 6 8.62 -6.46 -7.66
C PRO A 6 7.67 -5.48 -8.30
N ASP A 7 7.11 -5.91 -9.43
CA ASP A 7 6.07 -5.12 -10.08
C ASP A 7 4.76 -5.38 -9.32
N LEU A 8 4.36 -4.40 -8.51
CA LEU A 8 3.19 -4.55 -7.66
C LEU A 8 1.90 -4.15 -8.34
N THR A 9 2.00 -3.52 -9.51
CA THR A 9 0.80 -3.02 -10.18
C THR A 9 -0.10 -4.13 -10.68
N GLY A 10 0.44 -5.32 -10.88
CA GLY A 10 -0.34 -6.46 -11.33
C GLY A 10 -1.00 -7.26 -10.21
N LEU A 11 -0.74 -6.91 -8.97
CA LEU A 11 -1.31 -7.65 -7.84
C LEU A 11 -2.72 -7.16 -7.53
N THR A 12 -3.57 -8.10 -7.12
CA THR A 12 -4.88 -7.71 -6.59
C THR A 12 -4.69 -7.03 -5.24
N ASP A 13 -5.71 -6.29 -4.81
CA ASP A 13 -5.65 -5.65 -3.50
C ASP A 13 -5.46 -6.68 -2.38
N ASP A 14 -6.17 -7.79 -2.45
CA ASP A 14 -6.04 -8.84 -1.45
C ASP A 14 -4.63 -9.41 -1.41
N ALA A 15 -4.05 -9.68 -2.59
CA ALA A 15 -2.70 -10.19 -2.67
C ALA A 15 -1.69 -9.19 -2.11
N LEU A 16 -1.91 -7.92 -2.41
CA LEU A 16 -1.05 -6.85 -1.96
C LEU A 16 -1.04 -6.79 -0.43
N HIS A 17 -2.21 -6.79 0.18
CA HIS A 17 -2.32 -6.72 1.64
C HIS A 17 -1.80 -8.00 2.31
N SER A 18 -2.05 -9.16 1.71
CA SER A 18 -1.56 -10.43 2.25
C SER A 18 -0.04 -10.48 2.25
N LYS A 19 0.57 -10.05 1.16
CA LYS A 19 2.03 -10.07 1.07
C LYS A 19 2.65 -9.05 2.02
N ARG A 20 2.00 -7.91 2.19
CA ARG A 20 2.48 -6.93 3.16
C ARG A 20 2.44 -7.50 4.58
N ALA A 21 1.36 -8.21 4.92
CA ALA A 21 1.25 -8.85 6.22
C ALA A 21 2.33 -9.92 6.41
N GLU A 22 2.60 -10.70 5.38
CA GLU A 22 3.68 -11.68 5.40
C GLU A 22 5.02 -11.03 5.71
N LEU A 23 5.30 -9.91 5.03
CA LEU A 23 6.54 -9.19 5.25
C LEU A 23 6.63 -8.65 6.67
N SER A 24 5.52 -8.17 7.21
CA SER A 24 5.49 -7.72 8.60
C SER A 24 5.82 -8.85 9.55
N ASN A 25 5.27 -10.03 9.31
CA ASN A 25 5.56 -11.20 10.13
C ASN A 25 7.03 -11.59 10.04
N ARG A 26 7.59 -11.54 8.84
CA ARG A 26 9.02 -11.83 8.66
C ARG A 26 9.87 -10.80 9.37
N MET A 27 9.46 -9.55 9.38
CA MET A 27 10.20 -8.52 10.09
C MET A 27 10.21 -8.78 11.59
N MET A 28 9.06 -9.16 12.15
CA MET A 28 9.00 -9.52 13.56
C MET A 28 9.91 -10.70 13.89
N PHE A 29 9.94 -11.68 12.99
CA PHE A 29 10.83 -12.81 13.17
C PHE A 29 12.29 -12.37 13.15
N ALA A 30 12.64 -11.50 12.18
CA ALA A 30 14.01 -11.00 12.08
C ALA A 30 14.42 -10.22 13.33
N TYR A 31 13.50 -9.45 13.90
CA TYR A 31 13.78 -8.76 15.17
C TYR A 31 14.08 -9.75 16.28
N ARG A 32 13.27 -10.79 16.39
CA ARG A 32 13.47 -11.78 17.44
C ARG A 32 14.78 -12.52 17.28
N MET A 33 15.20 -12.76 16.05
CA MET A 33 16.43 -13.51 15.77
C MET A 33 17.65 -12.61 15.67
N GLY A 34 17.47 -11.30 15.74
CA GLY A 34 18.58 -10.37 15.65
C GLY A 34 19.18 -10.23 14.26
N HIS A 35 18.41 -10.49 13.21
CA HIS A 35 18.88 -10.38 11.82
C HIS A 35 18.67 -8.97 11.30
N SER A 36 19.55 -8.05 11.70
CA SER A 36 19.39 -6.64 11.34
C SER A 36 19.45 -6.39 9.83
N ASP A 37 20.24 -7.19 9.12
CA ASP A 37 20.33 -7.04 7.66
C ASP A 37 18.99 -7.33 7.01
N MET A 38 18.30 -8.35 7.48
CA MET A 38 17.01 -8.71 6.97
C MET A 38 15.96 -7.65 7.26
N ILE A 39 16.06 -7.03 8.43
CA ILE A 39 15.12 -5.99 8.83
C ILE A 39 15.15 -4.85 7.82
N GLY A 40 16.34 -4.38 7.45
CA GLY A 40 16.46 -3.29 6.50
C GLY A 40 15.86 -3.64 5.15
N GLN A 41 16.15 -4.84 4.64
CA GLN A 41 15.62 -5.28 3.36
C GLN A 41 14.10 -5.43 3.39
N ILE A 42 13.57 -5.99 4.47
CA ILE A 42 12.13 -6.17 4.60
C ILE A 42 11.44 -4.82 4.70
N GLN A 43 12.03 -3.86 5.40
CA GLN A 43 11.46 -2.52 5.49
C GLN A 43 11.36 -1.85 4.13
N LEU A 44 12.37 -2.03 3.29
CA LEU A 44 12.33 -1.49 1.93
C LEU A 44 11.18 -2.09 1.13
N LEU A 45 11.02 -3.40 1.24
CA LEU A 45 9.93 -4.07 0.53
C LEU A 45 8.57 -3.64 1.06
N ILE A 46 8.42 -3.54 2.37
CA ILE A 46 7.16 -3.07 2.96
C ILE A 46 6.87 -1.67 2.46
N GLY A 47 7.89 -0.82 2.38
CA GLY A 47 7.71 0.53 1.85
C GLY A 47 7.18 0.53 0.43
N ASP A 48 7.69 -0.35 -0.43
CA ASP A 48 7.21 -0.47 -1.80
C ASP A 48 5.74 -0.87 -1.82
N TYR A 49 5.36 -1.83 -0.99
CA TYR A 49 3.96 -2.26 -0.92
C TYR A 49 3.07 -1.13 -0.42
N GLU A 50 3.53 -0.41 0.59
CA GLU A 50 2.75 0.70 1.13
C GLU A 50 2.60 1.83 0.12
N MET A 51 3.62 2.10 -0.66
CA MET A 51 3.53 3.10 -1.71
C MET A 51 2.50 2.71 -2.76
N GLU A 52 2.47 1.44 -3.13
CA GLU A 52 1.47 0.98 -4.09
C GLU A 52 0.06 1.05 -3.52
N ILE A 53 -0.09 0.70 -2.25
CA ILE A 53 -1.39 0.81 -1.58
C ILE A 53 -1.85 2.26 -1.56
N GLN A 54 -0.95 3.18 -1.22
CA GLN A 54 -1.28 4.60 -1.21
C GLN A 54 -1.64 5.12 -2.59
N ARG A 55 -0.90 4.67 -3.61
CA ARG A 55 -1.19 5.07 -4.98
C ARG A 55 -2.60 4.64 -5.39
N ARG A 56 -2.99 3.43 -5.03
CA ARG A 56 -4.33 2.93 -5.33
C ARG A 56 -5.39 3.69 -4.57
N ASN A 57 -5.11 3.99 -3.30
CA ASN A 57 -6.04 4.78 -2.50
C ASN A 57 -6.20 6.18 -3.05
N GLN A 58 -5.10 6.79 -3.48
CA GLN A 58 -5.14 8.12 -4.06
C GLN A 58 -5.93 8.12 -5.37
N LYS A 59 -5.71 7.09 -6.19
CA LYS A 59 -6.46 6.98 -7.43
C LYS A 59 -7.94 6.79 -7.16
N MET A 60 -8.26 6.00 -6.16
CA MET A 60 -9.66 5.80 -5.78
C MET A 60 -10.30 7.11 -5.32
N LEU A 61 -9.57 7.88 -4.52
CA LEU A 61 -10.07 9.18 -4.07
C LEU A 61 -10.24 10.15 -5.24
N ASP A 62 -9.30 10.14 -6.18
CA ASP A 62 -9.39 10.98 -7.37
C ASP A 62 -10.61 10.60 -8.20
N ASP A 63 -10.83 9.30 -8.39
CA ASP A 63 -11.99 8.81 -9.13
C ASP A 63 -13.29 9.20 -8.41
N MET A 64 -13.30 9.06 -7.10
CA MET A 64 -14.45 9.48 -6.32
C MET A 64 -14.72 10.97 -6.45
N ASN A 65 -13.67 11.77 -6.44
CA ASN A 65 -13.81 13.21 -6.60
C ASN A 65 -14.35 13.56 -7.98
N LYS A 66 -13.89 12.86 -9.02
CA LYS A 66 -14.39 13.10 -10.37
C LYS A 66 -15.85 12.71 -10.48
N ASN A 67 -16.17 11.51 -10.04
CA ASN A 67 -17.55 11.02 -10.09
C ASN A 67 -18.38 11.66 -9.01
N GLY A 68 -17.73 11.96 -7.91
CA GLY A 68 -18.39 12.48 -6.74
C GLY A 68 -18.56 13.98 -6.75
N LYS A 69 -18.11 14.63 -7.80
CA LYS A 69 -18.33 16.07 -7.87
C LYS A 69 -19.80 16.38 -7.73
N ASN A 70 -20.62 15.68 -8.47
CA ASN A 70 -22.06 15.83 -8.35
C ASN A 70 -22.56 15.39 -6.99
N PHE A 71 -21.97 14.33 -6.47
CA PHE A 71 -22.36 13.83 -5.17
C PHE A 71 -21.99 14.83 -4.08
N ALA A 72 -20.81 15.42 -4.18
CA ALA A 72 -20.39 16.43 -3.22
C ALA A 72 -21.28 17.67 -3.29
N ASP A 73 -21.66 18.05 -4.51
CA ASP A 73 -22.56 19.15 -4.69
C ASP A 73 -23.91 18.87 -4.03
N LYS A 74 -24.40 17.68 -4.20
CA LYS A 74 -25.66 17.28 -3.59
C LYS A 74 -25.59 17.35 -2.07
N ILE A 75 -24.48 16.88 -1.51
CA ILE A 75 -24.30 16.92 -0.08
C ILE A 75 -24.25 18.38 0.39
N ASN A 76 -23.52 19.20 -0.33
CA ASN A 76 -23.40 20.61 0.02
C ASN A 76 -24.72 21.33 -0.10
N ILE A 77 -25.48 20.99 -1.10
CA ILE A 77 -26.78 21.60 -1.30
C ILE A 77 -27.74 21.15 -0.20
N GLY A 78 -27.55 19.96 0.28
CA GLY A 78 -28.39 19.46 1.34
C GLY A 78 -28.23 20.18 2.66
N LYS A 79 -27.28 21.05 2.73
CA LYS A 79 -27.09 21.86 3.93
C LYS A 79 -28.03 23.01 4.00
#